data_39604b9863e7c3437f4ca54c8ec0508b
#
_entry.id   39604b9863e7c3437f4ca54c8ec0508b
#
_cell.length_a   1.000
_cell.length_b   1.000
_cell.length_c   1.000
_cell.angle_alpha   90.00
_cell.angle_beta   90.00
_cell.angle_gamma   90.00
#
_symmetry.space_group_name_H-M   'P 1'
#
loop_
_entity.id
_entity.type
_entity.pdbx_description
1 polymer ?
#
loop_
_entity_poly.entity_id
_entity_poly.type
_entity_poly.pdbx_seq_one_letter_code
_entity_poly.pdbx_strand_id
1 'polypeptide(L)'
;IAHEVRTSLLERFLRYVAIDTESDPKSDTYPSTAKQFDLLRLLADELRELGVPQVTLHEKGYVMAQIPATPGYEDRPALGLIAHVDTSPDFTGRDVHPQLIEDYDGSPIALGETAVLTAQEFPDLMELLGHTLITTDGSTLLGADDKAGVAEIMEAVRYLLAHPELPHGK
;
A
#
# COMPACT_ATOMS: atom_id res chain seq x y z
N ILE A 1 -5.58 19.89 -0.37
CA ILE A 1 -5.65 18.61 0.38
C ILE A 1 -5.78 17.44 -0.60
N ALA A 2 -6.88 17.29 -1.33
CA ALA A 2 -7.11 16.11 -2.18
C ALA A 2 -6.02 15.88 -3.23
N HIS A 3 -5.51 16.91 -3.87
CA HIS A 3 -4.45 16.80 -4.88
C HIS A 3 -3.11 16.38 -4.25
N GLU A 4 -2.72 17.00 -3.14
CA GLU A 4 -1.48 16.69 -2.42
C GLU A 4 -1.46 15.24 -1.94
N VAL A 5 -2.53 14.81 -1.26
CA VAL A 5 -2.68 13.44 -0.77
C VAL A 5 -2.66 12.43 -1.93
N ARG A 6 -3.36 12.72 -3.02
CA ARG A 6 -3.40 11.84 -4.21
C ARG A 6 -2.00 11.62 -4.80
N THR A 7 -1.20 12.68 -4.93
CA THR A 7 0.13 12.59 -5.53
C THR A 7 1.08 11.78 -4.64
N SER A 8 1.16 12.11 -3.36
CA SER A 8 2.07 11.40 -2.44
C SER A 8 1.63 9.95 -2.18
N LEU A 9 0.33 9.67 -2.14
CA LEU A 9 -0.19 8.31 -2.03
C LEU A 9 0.21 7.46 -3.25
N LEU A 10 0.04 8.00 -4.46
CA LEU A 10 0.40 7.30 -5.69
C LEU A 10 1.89 7.00 -5.74
N GLU A 11 2.75 7.99 -5.47
CA GLU A 11 4.20 7.81 -5.45
C GLU A 11 4.62 6.75 -4.44
N ARG A 12 4.01 6.74 -3.28
CA ARG A 12 4.24 5.79 -2.21
C ARG A 12 3.83 4.38 -2.64
N PHE A 13 2.63 4.22 -3.18
CA PHE A 13 2.13 2.94 -3.66
C PHE A 13 3.02 2.36 -4.77
N LEU A 14 3.38 3.16 -5.78
CA LEU A 14 4.25 2.72 -6.87
C LEU A 14 5.63 2.26 -6.38
N ARG A 15 6.18 2.94 -5.37
CA ARG A 15 7.45 2.54 -4.74
C ARG A 15 7.33 1.22 -3.99
N TYR A 16 6.21 0.98 -3.29
CA TYR A 16 6.02 -0.23 -2.50
C TYR A 16 5.76 -1.46 -3.39
N VAL A 17 5.00 -1.32 -4.47
CA VAL A 17 4.75 -2.46 -5.37
C VAL A 17 6.01 -2.90 -6.12
N ALA A 18 6.98 -2.02 -6.30
CA ALA A 18 8.26 -2.36 -6.91
C ALA A 18 9.13 -3.30 -6.07
N ILE A 19 8.85 -3.45 -4.77
CA ILE A 19 9.60 -4.34 -3.87
C ILE A 19 8.94 -5.71 -3.85
N ASP A 20 9.69 -6.75 -4.20
CA ASP A 20 9.22 -8.13 -4.15
C ASP A 20 9.06 -8.59 -2.69
N THR A 21 7.83 -8.95 -2.32
CA THR A 21 7.46 -9.42 -0.97
C THR A 21 6.65 -10.72 -1.01
N GLU A 22 6.79 -11.49 -2.10
CA GLU A 22 6.09 -12.77 -2.28
C GLU A 22 6.30 -13.70 -1.09
N SER A 23 5.22 -14.29 -0.60
CA SER A 23 5.22 -15.26 0.48
C SER A 23 5.64 -16.66 0.00
N ASP A 24 5.96 -17.55 0.94
CA ASP A 24 6.22 -18.96 0.68
C ASP A 24 5.36 -19.82 1.63
N PRO A 25 4.32 -20.51 1.12
CA PRO A 25 3.44 -21.34 1.94
C PRO A 25 4.12 -22.61 2.49
N LYS A 26 5.32 -22.93 2.01
CA LYS A 26 6.11 -24.09 2.48
C LYS A 26 7.13 -23.72 3.52
N SER A 27 7.26 -22.44 3.86
CA SER A 27 8.24 -21.96 4.83
C SER A 27 7.73 -22.14 6.26
N ASP A 28 8.62 -22.57 7.13
CA ASP A 28 8.38 -22.65 8.58
C ASP A 28 8.85 -21.38 9.33
N THR A 29 9.26 -20.33 8.59
CA THR A 29 9.75 -19.08 9.18
C THR A 29 8.68 -17.98 9.20
N TYR A 30 8.92 -16.95 10.02
CA TYR A 30 8.12 -15.73 10.10
C TYR A 30 9.02 -14.49 10.00
N PRO A 31 8.87 -13.66 8.96
CA PRO A 31 8.00 -13.86 7.80
C PRO A 31 8.41 -15.09 6.98
N SER A 32 7.51 -15.56 6.11
CA SER A 32 7.73 -16.77 5.29
C SER A 32 8.86 -16.60 4.28
N THR A 33 9.21 -15.38 3.90
CA THR A 33 10.37 -15.07 3.05
C THR A 33 11.16 -13.88 3.61
N ALA A 34 12.48 -13.94 3.53
CA ALA A 34 13.35 -12.87 4.03
C ALA A 34 13.20 -11.55 3.23
N LYS A 35 12.80 -11.63 1.95
CA LYS A 35 12.60 -10.45 1.08
C LYS A 35 11.48 -9.52 1.56
N GLN A 36 10.54 -10.01 2.36
CA GLN A 36 9.51 -9.17 2.99
C GLN A 36 10.12 -8.11 3.91
N PHE A 37 11.28 -8.38 4.51
CA PHE A 37 11.98 -7.38 5.32
C PHE A 37 12.47 -6.17 4.54
N ASP A 38 12.59 -6.24 3.22
CA ASP A 38 13.05 -5.09 2.44
C ASP A 38 11.99 -3.98 2.46
N LEU A 39 10.71 -4.33 2.28
CA LEU A 39 9.61 -3.38 2.45
C LEU A 39 9.42 -3.00 3.92
N LEU A 40 9.46 -3.96 4.85
CA LEU A 40 9.27 -3.68 6.28
C LEU A 40 10.32 -2.70 6.84
N ARG A 41 11.57 -2.81 6.43
CA ARG A 41 12.63 -1.85 6.82
C ARG A 41 12.35 -0.47 6.24
N LEU A 42 12.00 -0.39 4.95
CA LEU A 42 11.64 0.87 4.32
C LEU A 42 10.49 1.56 5.07
N LEU A 43 9.42 0.84 5.42
CA LEU A 43 8.28 1.38 6.16
C LEU A 43 8.69 1.87 7.56
N ALA A 44 9.51 1.10 8.27
CA ALA A 44 9.98 1.50 9.59
C ALA A 44 10.85 2.76 9.52
N ASP A 45 11.68 2.88 8.49
CA ASP A 45 12.55 4.05 8.31
C ASP A 45 11.75 5.28 7.89
N GLU A 46 10.79 5.15 6.97
CA GLU A 46 9.88 6.24 6.61
C GLU A 46 9.07 6.74 7.82
N LEU A 47 8.56 5.86 8.67
CA LEU A 47 7.84 6.27 9.89
C LEU A 47 8.75 7.06 10.84
N ARG A 48 10.02 6.67 10.97
CA ARG A 48 11.00 7.41 11.78
C ARG A 48 11.32 8.78 11.17
N GLU A 49 11.50 8.83 9.84
CA GLU A 49 11.72 10.08 9.10
C GLU A 49 10.53 11.05 9.21
N LEU A 50 9.31 10.52 9.25
CA LEU A 50 8.10 11.29 9.50
C LEU A 50 8.02 11.82 10.96
N GLY A 51 8.90 11.37 11.84
CA GLY A 51 8.93 11.80 13.24
C GLY A 51 8.00 11.02 14.16
N VAL A 52 7.53 9.84 13.76
CA VAL A 52 6.73 8.98 14.64
C VAL A 52 7.58 8.54 15.84
N PRO A 53 7.19 8.83 17.09
CA PRO A 53 8.08 8.66 18.25
C PRO A 53 8.31 7.20 18.65
N GLN A 54 7.40 6.31 18.30
CA GLN A 54 7.47 4.88 18.65
C GLN A 54 7.30 4.04 17.39
N VAL A 55 8.42 3.56 16.86
CA VAL A 55 8.46 2.67 15.69
C VAL A 55 9.29 1.44 16.03
N THR A 56 8.71 0.27 15.91
CA THR A 56 9.39 -1.01 16.12
C THR A 56 9.26 -1.88 14.87
N LEU A 57 10.37 -2.53 14.50
CA LEU A 57 10.38 -3.64 13.53
C LEU A 57 10.73 -4.90 14.31
N HIS A 58 9.76 -5.79 14.43
CA HIS A 58 9.92 -7.06 15.15
C HIS A 58 10.58 -8.10 14.25
N GLU A 59 11.35 -9.02 14.83
CA GLU A 59 12.03 -10.12 14.11
C GLU A 59 11.10 -11.04 13.31
N LYS A 60 9.82 -11.09 13.68
CA LYS A 60 8.78 -11.85 12.97
C LYS A 60 8.07 -11.05 11.86
N GLY A 61 8.62 -9.91 11.46
CA GLY A 61 8.08 -9.14 10.33
C GLY A 61 6.87 -8.25 10.67
N TYR A 62 6.78 -7.73 11.89
CA TYR A 62 5.76 -6.74 12.26
C TYR A 62 6.40 -5.36 12.39
N VAL A 63 5.93 -4.40 11.61
CA VAL A 63 6.19 -2.98 11.85
C VAL A 63 5.02 -2.44 12.68
N MET A 64 5.33 -1.91 13.84
CA MET A 64 4.35 -1.27 14.72
C MET A 64 4.77 0.16 15.00
N ALA A 65 3.82 1.08 14.88
CA ALA A 65 4.04 2.49 15.14
C ALA A 65 2.84 3.07 15.89
N GLN A 66 3.06 4.16 16.62
CA GLN A 66 2.01 4.80 17.38
C GLN A 66 2.17 6.31 17.31
N ILE A 67 1.08 7.00 16.98
CA ILE A 67 0.96 8.45 17.11
C ILE A 67 0.23 8.73 18.44
N PRO A 68 0.81 9.56 19.33
CA PRO A 68 0.12 9.96 20.56
C PRO A 68 -1.17 10.72 20.25
N ALA A 69 -2.15 10.63 21.15
CA ALA A 69 -3.35 11.44 21.05
C ALA A 69 -3.02 12.93 21.09
N THR A 70 -3.81 13.74 20.39
CA THR A 70 -3.77 15.20 20.51
C THR A 70 -4.11 15.62 21.96
N PRO A 71 -3.46 16.65 22.53
CA PRO A 71 -3.77 17.13 23.88
C PRO A 71 -5.28 17.36 24.08
N GLY A 72 -5.84 16.74 25.12
CA GLY A 72 -7.27 16.75 25.43
C GLY A 72 -8.10 15.65 24.77
N TYR A 73 -7.45 14.75 24.01
CA TYR A 73 -8.09 13.59 23.36
C TYR A 73 -7.52 12.24 23.85
N GLU A 74 -6.78 12.23 24.94
CA GLU A 74 -6.10 11.05 25.49
C GLU A 74 -7.09 9.95 25.94
N ASP A 75 -8.29 10.35 26.37
CA ASP A 75 -9.36 9.44 26.80
C ASP A 75 -10.18 8.85 25.64
N ARG A 76 -9.88 9.22 24.40
CA ARG A 76 -10.56 8.65 23.23
C ARG A 76 -10.07 7.24 22.96
N PRO A 77 -10.95 6.35 22.49
CA PRO A 77 -10.53 5.01 22.07
C PRO A 77 -9.40 5.08 21.05
N ALA A 78 -8.39 4.23 21.21
CA ALA A 78 -7.35 4.08 20.20
C ALA A 78 -7.91 3.44 18.92
N LEU A 79 -7.50 3.95 17.77
CA LEU A 79 -7.79 3.36 16.46
C LEU A 79 -6.57 2.59 15.97
N GLY A 80 -6.74 1.31 15.68
CA GLY A 80 -5.71 0.49 15.03
C GLY A 80 -5.98 0.37 13.53
N LEU A 81 -4.97 0.69 12.72
CA LEU A 81 -4.96 0.45 11.28
C LEU A 81 -4.00 -0.71 11.00
N ILE A 82 -4.41 -1.66 10.17
CA ILE A 82 -3.66 -2.89 9.88
C ILE A 82 -3.67 -3.12 8.38
N ALA A 83 -2.50 -3.43 7.83
CA ALA A 83 -2.31 -3.90 6.47
C ALA A 83 -1.14 -4.89 6.44
N HIS A 84 -1.06 -5.76 5.40
CA HIS A 84 0.05 -6.69 5.26
C HIS A 84 0.93 -6.36 4.06
N VAL A 85 2.19 -6.82 4.10
CA VAL A 85 3.18 -6.52 3.05
C VAL A 85 3.37 -7.67 2.08
N ASP A 86 3.08 -8.90 2.50
CA ASP A 86 3.29 -10.07 1.65
C ASP A 86 2.30 -10.12 0.49
N THR A 87 2.75 -10.67 -0.62
CA THR A 87 1.92 -10.94 -1.79
C THR A 87 1.76 -12.44 -2.00
N SER A 88 0.67 -12.83 -2.69
CA SER A 88 0.38 -14.22 -3.00
C SER A 88 1.53 -14.88 -3.77
N PRO A 89 1.85 -16.16 -3.49
CA PRO A 89 2.81 -16.93 -4.26
C PRO A 89 2.23 -17.52 -5.57
N ASP A 90 0.94 -17.31 -5.83
CA ASP A 90 0.27 -17.89 -7.02
C ASP A 90 0.77 -17.29 -8.33
N PHE A 91 1.26 -16.05 -8.27
CA PHE A 91 1.87 -15.37 -9.41
C PHE A 91 2.99 -14.44 -8.92
N THR A 92 4.02 -14.24 -9.73
CA THR A 92 5.19 -13.48 -9.31
C THR A 92 4.87 -12.00 -8.98
N GLY A 93 5.47 -11.48 -7.92
CA GLY A 93 5.49 -10.06 -7.55
C GLY A 93 6.86 -9.40 -7.79
N ARG A 94 7.72 -10.02 -8.65
CA ARG A 94 9.04 -9.49 -8.98
C ARG A 94 8.98 -8.66 -10.26
N ASP A 95 9.74 -7.56 -10.28
CA ASP A 95 9.86 -6.67 -11.44
C ASP A 95 8.49 -6.17 -11.93
N VAL A 96 7.69 -5.67 -10.99
CA VAL A 96 6.36 -5.13 -11.27
C VAL A 96 6.47 -3.88 -12.14
N HIS A 97 5.74 -3.86 -13.25
CA HIS A 97 5.65 -2.72 -14.18
C HIS A 97 4.24 -2.10 -14.10
N PRO A 98 3.99 -1.12 -13.24
CA PRO A 98 2.69 -0.49 -13.12
C PRO A 98 2.35 0.33 -14.36
N GLN A 99 1.09 0.26 -14.79
CA GLN A 99 0.52 1.09 -15.85
C GLN A 99 -0.56 2.01 -15.24
N LEU A 100 -0.50 3.31 -15.54
CA LEU A 100 -1.52 4.27 -15.15
C LEU A 100 -2.45 4.52 -16.34
N ILE A 101 -3.75 4.37 -16.11
CA ILE A 101 -4.82 4.71 -17.05
C ILE A 101 -5.61 5.84 -16.42
N GLU A 102 -5.38 7.06 -16.90
CA GLU A 102 -6.10 8.24 -16.44
C GLU A 102 -7.45 8.36 -17.13
N ASP A 103 -8.46 8.90 -16.42
CA ASP A 103 -9.81 9.15 -16.93
C ASP A 103 -10.38 7.95 -17.70
N TYR A 104 -10.36 6.76 -17.07
CA TYR A 104 -10.80 5.51 -17.70
C TYR A 104 -12.17 5.68 -18.37
N ASP A 105 -12.24 5.36 -19.65
CA ASP A 105 -13.41 5.59 -20.52
C ASP A 105 -14.25 4.34 -20.80
N GLY A 106 -13.90 3.19 -20.20
CA GLY A 106 -14.57 1.91 -20.43
C GLY A 106 -13.96 1.08 -21.56
N SER A 107 -12.91 1.57 -22.22
CA SER A 107 -12.20 0.83 -23.26
C SER A 107 -11.46 -0.38 -22.70
N PRO A 108 -11.23 -1.44 -23.51
CA PRO A 108 -10.40 -2.56 -23.11
C PRO A 108 -8.99 -2.11 -22.69
N ILE A 109 -8.49 -2.64 -21.57
CA ILE A 109 -7.16 -2.33 -21.03
C ILE A 109 -6.21 -3.46 -21.43
N ALA A 110 -5.22 -3.14 -22.28
CA ALA A 110 -4.18 -4.10 -22.64
C ALA A 110 -3.21 -4.32 -21.45
N LEU A 111 -2.97 -5.58 -21.13
CA LEU A 111 -1.95 -6.00 -20.16
C LEU A 111 -0.85 -6.71 -20.96
N GLY A 112 0.16 -5.96 -21.39
CA GLY A 112 1.21 -6.46 -22.27
C GLY A 112 0.65 -6.91 -23.63
N GLU A 113 1.22 -8.00 -24.18
CA GLU A 113 0.87 -8.49 -25.53
C GLU A 113 -0.20 -9.60 -25.51
N THR A 114 -0.47 -10.21 -24.37
CA THR A 114 -1.22 -11.49 -24.29
C THR A 114 -2.52 -11.45 -23.51
N ALA A 115 -2.74 -10.40 -22.70
CA ALA A 115 -3.93 -10.28 -21.86
C ALA A 115 -4.61 -8.92 -22.04
N VAL A 116 -5.93 -8.92 -21.92
CA VAL A 116 -6.74 -7.71 -22.02
C VAL A 116 -7.84 -7.78 -20.95
N LEU A 117 -7.99 -6.73 -20.16
CA LEU A 117 -9.14 -6.57 -19.27
C LEU A 117 -10.28 -5.91 -20.05
N THR A 118 -11.45 -6.51 -20.02
CA THR A 118 -12.64 -5.99 -20.69
C THR A 118 -13.82 -5.90 -19.73
N ALA A 119 -14.68 -4.92 -19.90
CA ALA A 119 -15.92 -4.81 -19.13
C ALA A 119 -16.89 -6.01 -19.39
N GLN A 120 -16.69 -6.75 -20.46
CA GLN A 120 -17.46 -7.96 -20.71
C GLN A 120 -17.10 -9.09 -19.76
N GLU A 121 -15.81 -9.25 -19.44
CA GLU A 121 -15.29 -10.25 -18.49
C GLU A 121 -15.35 -9.74 -17.04
N PHE A 122 -15.14 -8.43 -16.86
CA PHE A 122 -15.09 -7.76 -15.55
C PHE A 122 -16.05 -6.56 -15.53
N PRO A 123 -17.36 -6.80 -15.34
CA PRO A 123 -18.39 -5.75 -15.42
C PRO A 123 -18.17 -4.57 -14.45
N ASP A 124 -17.53 -4.83 -13.31
CA ASP A 124 -17.22 -3.82 -12.28
C ASP A 124 -16.31 -2.70 -12.81
N LEU A 125 -15.57 -2.93 -13.90
CA LEU A 125 -14.81 -1.88 -14.57
C LEU A 125 -15.67 -0.70 -15.01
N MET A 126 -16.97 -0.92 -15.31
CA MET A 126 -17.87 0.17 -15.70
C MET A 126 -18.24 1.10 -14.54
N GLU A 127 -18.04 0.66 -13.29
CA GLU A 127 -18.21 1.52 -12.11
C GLU A 127 -17.03 2.48 -11.91
N LEU A 128 -15.94 2.22 -12.63
CA LEU A 128 -14.68 2.97 -12.53
C LEU A 128 -14.49 4.01 -13.63
N LEU A 129 -15.53 4.31 -14.40
CA LEU A 129 -15.47 5.36 -15.44
C LEU A 129 -15.04 6.70 -14.86
N GLY A 130 -14.11 7.38 -15.52
CA GLY A 130 -13.53 8.65 -15.07
C GLY A 130 -12.53 8.54 -13.92
N HIS A 131 -12.26 7.33 -13.43
CA HIS A 131 -11.22 7.10 -12.42
C HIS A 131 -9.85 6.88 -13.06
N THR A 132 -8.80 7.11 -12.27
CA THR A 132 -7.46 6.66 -12.63
C THR A 132 -7.27 5.23 -12.12
N LEU A 133 -6.95 4.32 -13.03
CA LEU A 133 -6.68 2.92 -12.71
C LEU A 133 -5.18 2.66 -12.71
N ILE A 134 -4.76 1.71 -11.88
CA ILE A 134 -3.39 1.21 -11.85
C ILE A 134 -3.45 -0.29 -12.10
N THR A 135 -2.79 -0.72 -13.17
CA THR A 135 -2.65 -2.14 -13.53
C THR A 135 -1.18 -2.51 -13.64
N THR A 136 -0.88 -3.78 -13.94
CA THR A 136 0.43 -4.21 -14.43
C THR A 136 0.41 -4.39 -15.94
N ASP A 137 1.57 -4.73 -16.48
CA ASP A 137 1.71 -5.19 -17.86
C ASP A 137 1.26 -6.66 -18.07
N GLY A 138 0.66 -7.28 -17.04
CA GLY A 138 0.19 -8.67 -17.08
C GLY A 138 1.28 -9.72 -16.85
N SER A 139 2.54 -9.33 -16.71
CA SER A 139 3.64 -10.26 -16.43
C SER A 139 3.77 -10.60 -14.93
N THR A 140 3.16 -9.80 -14.05
CA THR A 140 3.22 -9.94 -12.59
C THR A 140 1.88 -9.63 -11.92
N LEU A 141 1.76 -9.97 -10.62
CA LEU A 141 0.79 -9.31 -9.76
C LEU A 141 1.15 -7.82 -9.64
N LEU A 142 0.14 -6.97 -9.43
CA LEU A 142 0.36 -5.58 -9.00
C LEU A 142 0.78 -5.53 -7.51
N GLY A 143 0.22 -6.41 -6.71
CA GLY A 143 0.43 -6.43 -5.25
C GLY A 143 -0.37 -5.35 -4.52
N ALA A 144 -1.48 -4.87 -5.11
CA ALA A 144 -2.36 -3.91 -4.46
C ALA A 144 -2.97 -4.45 -3.16
N ASP A 145 -3.20 -5.74 -3.08
CA ASP A 145 -3.54 -6.46 -1.87
C ASP A 145 -2.24 -6.96 -1.21
N ASP A 146 -1.75 -6.32 -0.15
CA ASP A 146 -2.38 -5.18 0.51
C ASP A 146 -1.42 -3.96 0.61
N LYS A 147 -0.53 -3.79 -0.39
CA LYS A 147 0.37 -2.62 -0.44
C LYS A 147 -0.38 -1.30 -0.66
N ALA A 148 -1.61 -1.35 -1.17
CA ALA A 148 -2.47 -0.17 -1.22
C ALA A 148 -2.86 0.26 0.18
N GLY A 149 -3.37 -0.64 1.02
CA GLY A 149 -3.66 -0.35 2.42
C GLY A 149 -2.43 0.10 3.21
N VAL A 150 -1.26 -0.51 2.95
CA VAL A 150 0.01 -0.02 3.53
C VAL A 150 0.28 1.43 3.13
N ALA A 151 0.15 1.78 1.85
CA ALA A 151 0.39 3.14 1.36
C ALA A 151 -0.63 4.14 1.95
N GLU A 152 -1.89 3.75 2.07
CA GLU A 152 -2.96 4.56 2.67
C GLU A 152 -2.69 4.85 4.14
N ILE A 153 -2.27 3.85 4.93
CA ILE A 153 -1.91 4.01 6.34
C ILE A 153 -0.72 4.97 6.47
N MET A 154 0.32 4.78 5.68
CA MET A 154 1.51 5.63 5.71
C MET A 154 1.18 7.07 5.32
N GLU A 155 0.29 7.26 4.36
CA GLU A 155 -0.16 8.59 3.96
C GLU A 155 -1.05 9.25 5.02
N ALA A 156 -1.93 8.50 5.67
CA ALA A 156 -2.73 8.99 6.79
C ALA A 156 -1.83 9.46 7.95
N VAL A 157 -0.79 8.69 8.28
CA VAL A 157 0.23 9.08 9.28
C VAL A 157 0.92 10.38 8.89
N ARG A 158 1.42 10.47 7.64
CA ARG A 158 2.05 11.69 7.12
C ARG A 158 1.12 12.90 7.25
N TYR A 159 -0.12 12.71 6.82
CA TYR A 159 -1.11 13.78 6.82
C TYR A 159 -1.42 14.28 8.24
N LEU A 160 -1.68 13.37 9.18
CA LEU A 160 -1.96 13.74 10.57
C LEU A 160 -0.78 14.48 11.22
N LEU A 161 0.45 14.05 10.98
CA LEU A 161 1.64 14.72 11.52
C LEU A 161 1.88 16.10 10.89
N ALA A 162 1.50 16.28 9.61
CA ALA A 162 1.59 17.58 8.93
C ALA A 162 0.46 18.55 9.33
N HIS A 163 -0.61 18.05 9.95
CA HIS A 163 -1.81 18.81 10.31
C HIS A 163 -2.15 18.71 11.81
N PRO A 164 -1.31 19.28 12.70
CA PRO A 164 -1.51 19.19 14.14
C PRO A 164 -2.80 19.87 14.64
N GLU A 165 -3.44 20.64 13.79
CA GLU A 165 -4.78 21.22 14.06
C GLU A 165 -5.92 20.21 13.99
N LEU A 166 -5.68 19.00 13.43
CA LEU A 166 -6.67 17.94 13.38
C LEU A 166 -6.63 17.11 14.66
N PRO A 167 -7.66 17.21 15.53
CA PRO A 167 -7.64 16.48 16.78
C PRO A 167 -7.93 14.99 16.56
N HIS A 168 -7.15 14.13 17.22
CA HIS A 168 -7.31 12.68 17.12
C HIS A 168 -6.97 11.98 18.45
N GLY A 169 -7.55 10.79 18.66
CA GLY A 169 -7.11 9.86 19.69
C GLY A 169 -5.78 9.19 19.31
N LYS A 170 -5.36 8.26 20.15
CA LYS A 170 -4.17 7.45 19.90
C LYS A 170 -4.39 6.53 18.72
#